data_01d774460cd583086a798d134487abf3
#
_entry.id   01d774460cd583086a798d134487abf3
#
_cell.length_a   1.000
_cell.length_b   1.000
_cell.length_c   1.000
_cell.angle_alpha   90.00
_cell.angle_beta   90.00
_cell.angle_gamma   90.00
#
_symmetry.space_group_name_H-M   'P 1'
#
loop_
_entity.id
_entity.type
_entity.pdbx_description
1 polymer ?
#
loop_
_entity_poly.entity_id
_entity_poly.type
_entity_poly.pdbx_seq_one_letter_code
_entity_poly.pdbx_strand_id
1 'polypeptide(L)'
;VCVSTQVGCRMGCRFCASTQAGRVRNLEAGEICSEIYTAQKDIGERISHIVLMGIGEPLDNFDEVMRFLENITSPEGVNIGMRNISLSTCGLVPKIDQLAEKKLQLTLSVSLHAPNNEIRSGMMPVNDAYPVEQLMQAVRRYQDTTGRRVSFEYSMVRGVNDSDACAKQLANLIRGMGAHVNLIPINPVDGSPYSATDAANVRRFQQKLESLGVNATVRR
;
A
#
# COMPACT_ATOMS: atom_id res chain seq x y z
N VAL A 1 -2.87 9.47 10.99
CA VAL A 1 -2.84 10.41 9.86
C VAL A 1 -2.32 9.70 8.62
N CYS A 2 -2.78 10.13 7.43
CA CYS A 2 -2.28 9.69 6.14
C CYS A 2 -1.38 10.80 5.58
N VAL A 3 -0.15 10.44 5.20
CA VAL A 3 0.85 11.40 4.69
C VAL A 3 1.24 11.09 3.26
N SER A 4 1.58 12.15 2.51
CA SER A 4 2.11 12.10 1.15
C SER A 4 3.64 12.01 1.17
N THR A 5 4.24 11.53 0.10
CA THR A 5 5.69 11.44 -0.05
C THR A 5 6.21 12.13 -1.31
N GLN A 6 5.30 12.55 -2.18
CA GLN A 6 5.63 13.22 -3.44
C GLN A 6 4.55 14.25 -3.79
N VAL A 7 4.87 15.18 -4.67
CA VAL A 7 3.91 16.01 -5.37
C VAL A 7 3.59 15.31 -6.69
N GLY A 8 2.39 14.68 -6.76
CA GLY A 8 2.00 13.78 -7.83
C GLY A 8 2.68 12.40 -7.75
N CYS A 9 2.43 11.52 -8.72
CA CYS A 9 2.96 10.15 -8.75
C CYS A 9 3.20 9.69 -10.19
N ARG A 10 4.33 9.03 -10.45
CA ARG A 10 4.66 8.53 -11.80
C ARG A 10 4.32 7.06 -12.04
N MET A 11 3.75 6.38 -11.05
CA MET A 11 3.51 4.93 -11.16
C MET A 11 2.39 4.56 -12.15
N GLY A 12 1.52 5.51 -12.48
CA GLY A 12 0.52 5.34 -13.55
C GLY A 12 -0.62 4.39 -13.23
N CYS A 13 -0.91 4.13 -11.95
CA CYS A 13 -2.03 3.29 -11.55
C CYS A 13 -3.33 3.88 -12.07
N ARG A 14 -4.05 3.15 -12.94
CA ARG A 14 -5.17 3.70 -13.74
C ARG A 14 -6.43 4.01 -12.94
N PHE A 15 -6.51 3.56 -11.69
CA PHE A 15 -7.60 3.82 -10.75
C PHE A 15 -7.28 4.93 -9.74
N CYS A 16 -6.07 5.52 -9.80
CA CYS A 16 -5.58 6.45 -8.79
C CYS A 16 -5.55 7.89 -9.31
N ALA A 17 -6.21 8.81 -8.62
CA ALA A 17 -6.22 10.22 -8.97
C ALA A 17 -4.82 10.87 -8.89
N SER A 18 -3.96 10.39 -7.99
CA SER A 18 -2.61 10.94 -7.78
C SER A 18 -1.68 10.83 -8.98
N THR A 19 -2.03 10.00 -9.99
CA THR A 19 -1.20 9.80 -11.17
C THR A 19 -1.58 10.69 -12.34
N GLN A 20 -2.74 11.36 -12.31
CA GLN A 20 -3.28 12.13 -13.44
C GLN A 20 -2.36 13.28 -13.85
N ALA A 21 -1.75 13.98 -12.90
CA ALA A 21 -0.82 15.08 -13.16
C ALA A 21 0.65 14.63 -13.31
N GLY A 22 0.93 13.32 -13.24
CA GLY A 22 2.30 12.82 -13.17
C GLY A 22 3.00 13.21 -11.86
N ARG A 23 4.33 12.97 -11.78
CA ARG A 23 5.15 13.36 -10.64
C ARG A 23 5.86 14.68 -10.93
N VAL A 24 5.66 15.66 -10.06
CA VAL A 24 6.39 16.93 -10.12
C VAL A 24 7.73 16.81 -9.39
N ARG A 25 7.72 16.42 -8.09
CA ARG A 25 8.92 16.23 -7.27
C ARG A 25 8.68 15.31 -6.08
N ASN A 26 9.75 14.89 -5.47
CA ASN A 26 9.72 14.26 -4.16
C ASN A 26 9.50 15.33 -3.06
N LEU A 27 8.84 14.94 -1.97
CA LEU A 27 8.84 15.73 -0.73
C LEU A 27 10.11 15.44 0.04
N GLU A 28 10.65 16.46 0.68
CA GLU A 28 11.75 16.32 1.65
C GLU A 28 11.22 15.75 2.97
N ALA A 29 12.08 15.12 3.76
CA ALA A 29 11.71 14.55 5.04
C ALA A 29 11.05 15.56 5.99
N GLY A 30 11.51 16.82 5.98
CA GLY A 30 10.92 17.90 6.75
C GLY A 30 9.51 18.27 6.30
N GLU A 31 9.22 18.21 5.00
CA GLU A 31 7.88 18.45 4.45
C GLU A 31 6.90 17.36 4.91
N ILE A 32 7.33 16.08 4.86
CA ILE A 32 6.52 14.94 5.33
C ILE A 32 6.25 15.05 6.84
N CYS A 33 7.25 15.44 7.64
CA CYS A 33 7.06 15.72 9.08
C CYS A 33 6.07 16.87 9.30
N SER A 34 6.09 17.90 8.46
CA SER A 34 5.22 19.06 8.58
C SER A 34 3.74 18.73 8.38
N GLU A 35 3.41 17.72 7.58
CA GLU A 35 2.02 17.21 7.46
C GLU A 35 1.51 16.72 8.82
N ILE A 36 2.36 16.03 9.60
CA ILE A 36 2.01 15.50 10.93
C ILE A 36 1.87 16.61 11.95
N TYR A 37 2.83 17.56 11.97
CA TYR A 37 2.78 18.70 12.89
C TYR A 37 1.55 19.57 12.63
N THR A 38 1.22 19.80 11.36
CA THR A 38 0.03 20.57 10.99
C THR A 38 -1.24 19.83 11.43
N ALA A 39 -1.36 18.55 11.15
CA ALA A 39 -2.50 17.75 11.58
C ALA A 39 -2.67 17.76 13.12
N GLN A 40 -1.56 17.59 13.88
CA GLN A 40 -1.61 17.65 15.35
C GLN A 40 -2.09 19.02 15.85
N LYS A 41 -1.61 20.10 15.21
CA LYS A 41 -2.01 21.46 15.55
C LYS A 41 -3.49 21.71 15.28
N ASP A 42 -3.99 21.22 14.14
CA ASP A 42 -5.38 21.44 13.74
C ASP A 42 -6.39 20.71 14.63
N ILE A 43 -6.07 19.43 14.99
CA ILE A 43 -6.98 18.63 15.81
C ILE A 43 -6.76 18.82 17.31
N GLY A 44 -5.65 19.43 17.74
CA GLY A 44 -5.30 19.60 19.16
C GLY A 44 -4.92 18.30 19.87
N GLU A 45 -4.69 17.20 19.15
CA GLU A 45 -4.40 15.87 19.69
C GLU A 45 -3.09 15.32 19.12
N ARG A 46 -2.44 14.44 19.91
CA ARG A 46 -1.22 13.75 19.46
C ARG A 46 -1.55 12.70 18.40
N ILE A 47 -0.86 12.75 17.26
CA ILE A 47 -0.91 11.67 16.27
C ILE A 47 -0.20 10.44 16.82
N SER A 48 -0.88 9.30 16.83
CA SER A 48 -0.38 8.01 17.32
C SER A 48 -0.02 7.02 16.22
N HIS A 49 -0.63 7.14 15.04
CA HIS A 49 -0.45 6.22 13.91
C HIS A 49 -0.27 7.00 12.61
N ILE A 50 0.64 6.51 11.76
CA ILE A 50 0.95 7.10 10.46
C ILE A 50 0.79 6.04 9.38
N VAL A 51 0.16 6.41 8.27
CA VAL A 51 0.13 5.61 7.05
C VAL A 51 0.69 6.43 5.89
N LEU A 52 1.74 5.94 5.22
CA LEU A 52 2.30 6.53 4.01
C LEU A 52 1.49 5.99 2.83
N MET A 53 0.26 6.48 2.69
CA MET A 53 -0.73 6.07 1.68
C MET A 53 -1.35 7.28 0.96
N GLY A 54 -0.79 8.47 1.14
CA GLY A 54 -1.18 9.70 0.46
C GLY A 54 -0.66 9.75 -0.97
N ILE A 55 -0.32 10.95 -1.43
CA ILE A 55 0.17 11.16 -2.80
C ILE A 55 1.62 10.70 -2.92
N GLY A 56 1.89 9.90 -3.96
CA GLY A 56 3.23 9.41 -4.29
C GLY A 56 3.45 7.94 -4.02
N GLU A 57 4.60 7.44 -4.45
CA GLU A 57 5.12 6.11 -4.13
C GLU A 57 6.27 6.29 -3.11
N PRO A 58 6.08 5.85 -1.85
CA PRO A 58 7.10 6.06 -0.83
C PRO A 58 8.46 5.48 -1.18
N LEU A 59 8.51 4.32 -1.82
CA LEU A 59 9.77 3.68 -2.19
C LEU A 59 10.43 4.32 -3.42
N ASP A 60 9.75 5.17 -4.17
CA ASP A 60 10.32 6.02 -5.21
C ASP A 60 11.00 7.27 -4.63
N ASN A 61 10.67 7.60 -3.39
CA ASN A 61 11.30 8.66 -2.58
C ASN A 61 12.07 8.07 -1.38
N PHE A 62 12.81 7.00 -1.62
CA PHE A 62 13.35 6.12 -0.59
C PHE A 62 14.16 6.87 0.47
N ASP A 63 15.13 7.69 0.05
CA ASP A 63 16.09 8.32 0.98
C ASP A 63 15.41 9.33 1.92
N GLU A 64 14.51 10.17 1.38
CA GLU A 64 13.78 11.13 2.19
C GLU A 64 12.74 10.45 3.10
N VAL A 65 12.13 9.35 2.64
CA VAL A 65 11.24 8.54 3.49
C VAL A 65 12.02 7.88 4.63
N MET A 66 13.24 7.39 4.39
CA MET A 66 14.07 6.85 5.48
C MET A 66 14.44 7.93 6.50
N ARG A 67 14.84 9.13 6.05
CA ARG A 67 15.10 10.28 6.94
C ARG A 67 13.86 10.71 7.72
N PHE A 68 12.71 10.73 7.05
CA PHE A 68 11.43 10.98 7.71
C PHE A 68 11.16 9.97 8.84
N LEU A 69 11.35 8.67 8.57
CA LEU A 69 11.15 7.63 9.58
C LEU A 69 12.10 7.80 10.77
N GLU A 70 13.36 8.14 10.53
CA GLU A 70 14.33 8.46 11.59
C GLU A 70 13.87 9.64 12.45
N ASN A 71 13.47 10.74 11.81
CA ASN A 71 13.03 11.96 12.50
C ASN A 71 11.76 11.73 13.33
N ILE A 72 10.74 11.09 12.76
CA ILE A 72 9.42 10.96 13.40
C ILE A 72 9.43 9.96 14.56
N THR A 73 10.35 9.00 14.54
CA THR A 73 10.54 8.03 15.63
C THR A 73 11.57 8.44 16.67
N SER A 74 12.30 9.52 16.43
CA SER A 74 13.30 10.04 17.36
C SER A 74 12.67 10.38 18.72
N PRO A 75 13.31 9.98 19.84
CA PRO A 75 12.88 10.39 21.18
C PRO A 75 12.88 11.91 21.40
N GLU A 76 13.68 12.65 20.63
CA GLU A 76 13.77 14.11 20.68
C GLU A 76 12.66 14.80 19.86
N GLY A 77 11.90 14.04 19.05
CA GLY A 77 10.82 14.53 18.21
C GLY A 77 9.44 14.08 18.70
N VAL A 78 8.56 13.73 17.76
CA VAL A 78 7.19 13.26 18.06
C VAL A 78 7.21 11.89 18.74
N ASN A 79 8.27 11.12 18.56
CA ASN A 79 8.47 9.81 19.16
C ASN A 79 7.31 8.83 18.88
N ILE A 80 6.96 8.67 17.61
CA ILE A 80 5.96 7.68 17.19
C ILE A 80 6.68 6.34 17.04
N GLY A 81 6.19 5.32 17.75
CA GLY A 81 6.76 3.99 17.66
C GLY A 81 6.69 3.43 16.24
N MET A 82 7.79 2.85 15.72
CA MET A 82 7.88 2.32 14.35
C MET A 82 6.76 1.33 14.01
N ARG A 83 6.25 0.57 14.99
CA ARG A 83 5.13 -0.37 14.81
C ARG A 83 3.79 0.30 14.50
N ASN A 84 3.67 1.60 14.77
CA ASN A 84 2.49 2.41 14.48
C ASN A 84 2.56 3.09 13.13
N ILE A 85 3.57 2.74 12.32
CA ILE A 85 3.77 3.27 10.97
C ILE A 85 3.54 2.18 9.95
N SER A 86 2.70 2.47 8.95
CA SER A 86 2.48 1.62 7.78
C SER A 86 3.02 2.31 6.54
N LEU A 87 3.91 1.65 5.82
CA LEU A 87 4.43 2.10 4.53
C LEU A 87 3.76 1.30 3.43
N SER A 88 3.08 1.99 2.51
CA SER A 88 2.50 1.36 1.33
C SER A 88 3.42 1.45 0.13
N THR A 89 3.40 0.45 -0.73
CA THR A 89 4.12 0.46 -2.00
C THR A 89 3.36 -0.24 -3.10
N CYS A 90 3.45 0.28 -4.32
CA CYS A 90 2.94 -0.39 -5.52
C CYS A 90 3.80 -1.60 -5.95
N GLY A 91 4.95 -1.83 -5.30
CA GLY A 91 5.77 -3.02 -5.55
C GLY A 91 7.04 -2.77 -6.35
N LEU A 92 7.81 -1.75 -6.02
CA LEU A 92 9.16 -1.53 -6.54
C LEU A 92 10.12 -2.58 -5.93
N VAL A 93 10.24 -3.74 -6.59
CA VAL A 93 10.95 -4.93 -6.08
C VAL A 93 12.34 -4.61 -5.52
N PRO A 94 13.25 -3.91 -6.24
CA PRO A 94 14.58 -3.61 -5.70
C PRO A 94 14.54 -2.75 -4.43
N LYS A 95 13.51 -1.91 -4.31
CA LYS A 95 13.34 -1.03 -3.14
C LYS A 95 12.73 -1.77 -1.94
N ILE A 96 11.90 -2.79 -2.18
CA ILE A 96 11.44 -3.69 -1.12
C ILE A 96 12.62 -4.46 -0.54
N ASP A 97 13.54 -4.95 -1.37
CA ASP A 97 14.76 -5.62 -0.90
C ASP A 97 15.66 -4.67 -0.09
N GLN A 98 15.85 -3.42 -0.55
CA GLN A 98 16.59 -2.39 0.22
C GLN A 98 15.90 -2.06 1.55
N LEU A 99 14.56 -2.01 1.59
CA LEU A 99 13.81 -1.79 2.83
C LEU A 99 13.97 -2.97 3.80
N ALA A 100 14.01 -4.21 3.31
CA ALA A 100 14.24 -5.39 4.13
C ALA A 100 15.58 -5.34 4.87
N GLU A 101 16.65 -4.87 4.20
CA GLU A 101 17.98 -4.70 4.80
C GLU A 101 17.98 -3.72 5.99
N LYS A 102 17.08 -2.73 5.99
CA LYS A 102 16.94 -1.78 7.10
C LYS A 102 16.34 -2.41 8.36
N LYS A 103 15.73 -3.58 8.29
CA LYS A 103 15.11 -4.33 9.42
C LYS A 103 14.19 -3.48 10.30
N LEU A 104 13.49 -2.53 9.70
CA LEU A 104 12.57 -1.64 10.41
C LEU A 104 11.35 -2.42 10.91
N GLN A 105 10.79 -1.99 12.05
CA GLN A 105 9.64 -2.62 12.68
C GLN A 105 8.29 -2.05 12.20
N LEU A 106 8.27 -1.35 11.06
CA LEU A 106 7.04 -0.86 10.45
C LEU A 106 6.19 -1.99 9.83
N THR A 107 4.96 -1.67 9.47
CA THR A 107 4.10 -2.56 8.68
C THR A 107 4.29 -2.22 7.20
N LEU A 108 4.66 -3.20 6.39
CA LEU A 108 4.68 -3.06 4.94
C LEU A 108 3.29 -3.43 4.39
N SER A 109 2.68 -2.49 3.67
CA SER A 109 1.43 -2.69 2.92
C SER A 109 1.73 -2.71 1.43
N VAL A 110 1.42 -3.81 0.77
CA VAL A 110 1.67 -3.98 -0.66
C VAL A 110 0.39 -3.75 -1.45
N SER A 111 0.37 -2.75 -2.30
CA SER A 111 -0.69 -2.47 -3.26
C SER A 111 -0.68 -3.53 -4.37
N LEU A 112 -1.32 -4.66 -4.10
CA LEU A 112 -1.37 -5.80 -5.02
C LEU A 112 -2.46 -5.61 -6.07
N HIS A 113 -3.69 -5.35 -5.65
CA HIS A 113 -4.88 -5.00 -6.41
C HIS A 113 -5.33 -5.99 -7.48
N ALA A 114 -4.55 -7.03 -7.76
CA ALA A 114 -4.88 -8.08 -8.72
C ALA A 114 -4.21 -9.40 -8.33
N PRO A 115 -4.84 -10.55 -8.66
CA PRO A 115 -4.30 -11.85 -8.30
C PRO A 115 -3.37 -12.46 -9.36
N ASN A 116 -3.20 -11.81 -10.51
CA ASN A 116 -2.39 -12.28 -11.63
C ASN A 116 -1.87 -11.12 -12.47
N ASN A 117 -0.93 -11.41 -13.39
CA ASN A 117 -0.25 -10.40 -14.21
C ASN A 117 -1.18 -9.72 -15.21
N GLU A 118 -2.11 -10.46 -15.84
CA GLU A 118 -3.02 -9.91 -16.84
C GLU A 118 -3.84 -8.76 -16.27
N ILE A 119 -4.53 -9.00 -15.15
CA ILE A 119 -5.34 -7.98 -14.48
C ILE A 119 -4.42 -6.88 -13.91
N ARG A 120 -3.29 -7.26 -13.30
CA ARG A 120 -2.42 -6.28 -12.65
C ARG A 120 -1.78 -5.31 -13.65
N SER A 121 -1.28 -5.78 -14.78
CA SER A 121 -0.75 -4.91 -15.85
C SER A 121 -1.83 -3.99 -16.43
N GLY A 122 -3.08 -4.47 -16.51
CA GLY A 122 -4.22 -3.65 -16.91
C GLY A 122 -4.52 -2.50 -15.94
N MET A 123 -4.22 -2.64 -14.65
CA MET A 123 -4.49 -1.66 -13.60
C MET A 123 -3.26 -0.85 -13.17
N MET A 124 -2.09 -1.48 -13.15
CA MET A 124 -0.85 -0.98 -12.57
C MET A 124 0.35 -1.24 -13.49
N PRO A 125 0.81 -0.25 -14.26
CA PRO A 125 1.91 -0.43 -15.21
C PRO A 125 3.22 -0.91 -14.57
N VAL A 126 3.43 -0.69 -13.28
CA VAL A 126 4.59 -1.22 -12.53
C VAL A 126 4.73 -2.73 -12.63
N ASN A 127 3.64 -3.45 -12.90
CA ASN A 127 3.66 -4.91 -13.09
C ASN A 127 4.46 -5.35 -14.32
N ASP A 128 4.57 -4.51 -15.33
CA ASP A 128 5.34 -4.83 -16.55
C ASP A 128 6.84 -4.87 -16.24
N ALA A 129 7.29 -4.05 -15.28
CA ALA A 129 8.66 -4.08 -14.78
C ALA A 129 8.87 -5.15 -13.69
N TYR A 130 7.87 -5.37 -12.83
CA TYR A 130 7.94 -6.30 -11.71
C TYR A 130 6.67 -7.16 -11.66
N PRO A 131 6.63 -8.28 -12.41
CA PRO A 131 5.51 -9.21 -12.40
C PRO A 131 5.16 -9.73 -11.00
N VAL A 132 3.92 -10.18 -10.83
CA VAL A 132 3.37 -10.66 -9.55
C VAL A 132 4.29 -11.67 -8.86
N GLU A 133 4.90 -12.59 -9.61
CA GLU A 133 5.79 -13.62 -9.08
C GLU A 133 7.05 -13.02 -8.46
N GLN A 134 7.66 -12.04 -9.12
CA GLN A 134 8.84 -11.33 -8.59
C GLN A 134 8.48 -10.50 -7.37
N LEU A 135 7.34 -9.81 -7.41
CA LEU A 135 6.82 -9.06 -6.27
C LEU A 135 6.62 -9.97 -5.07
N MET A 136 5.94 -11.11 -5.25
CA MET A 136 5.67 -12.05 -4.16
C MET A 136 6.94 -12.66 -3.58
N GLN A 137 7.96 -12.92 -4.41
CA GLN A 137 9.27 -13.36 -3.93
C GLN A 137 9.95 -12.30 -3.07
N ALA A 138 9.93 -11.02 -3.50
CA ALA A 138 10.49 -9.91 -2.72
C ALA A 138 9.76 -9.73 -1.38
N VAL A 139 8.44 -9.85 -1.38
CA VAL A 139 7.62 -9.74 -0.16
C VAL A 139 7.93 -10.90 0.81
N ARG A 140 8.14 -12.12 0.33
CA ARG A 140 8.57 -13.25 1.17
C ARG A 140 9.96 -13.01 1.76
N ARG A 141 10.94 -12.58 0.95
CA ARG A 141 12.26 -12.19 1.45
C ARG A 141 12.18 -11.10 2.52
N TYR A 142 11.31 -10.09 2.32
CA TYR A 142 11.07 -9.06 3.32
C TYR A 142 10.56 -9.65 4.64
N GLN A 143 9.57 -10.55 4.59
CA GLN A 143 9.04 -11.22 5.78
C GLN A 143 10.11 -12.06 6.49
N ASP A 144 10.88 -12.84 5.73
CA ASP A 144 11.94 -13.70 6.29
C ASP A 144 13.05 -12.88 6.95
N THR A 145 13.41 -11.72 6.37
CA THR A 145 14.48 -10.86 6.87
C THR A 145 14.06 -10.05 8.09
N THR A 146 12.82 -9.56 8.11
CA THR A 146 12.34 -8.62 9.14
C THR A 146 11.54 -9.29 10.25
N GLY A 147 11.03 -10.50 10.03
CA GLY A 147 10.06 -11.16 10.89
C GLY A 147 8.70 -10.44 10.96
N ARG A 148 8.45 -9.48 10.04
CA ARG A 148 7.24 -8.64 10.06
C ARG A 148 6.16 -9.19 9.15
N ARG A 149 4.91 -9.15 9.64
CA ARG A 149 3.74 -9.46 8.82
C ARG A 149 3.51 -8.36 7.78
N VAL A 150 3.13 -8.76 6.57
CA VAL A 150 2.78 -7.86 5.46
C VAL A 150 1.26 -7.81 5.29
N SER A 151 0.73 -6.65 4.92
CA SER A 151 -0.65 -6.48 4.47
C SER A 151 -0.69 -6.33 2.95
N PHE A 152 -1.75 -6.84 2.34
CA PHE A 152 -2.03 -6.61 0.92
C PHE A 152 -3.26 -5.71 0.78
N GLU A 153 -3.10 -4.62 0.05
CA GLU A 153 -4.20 -3.73 -0.33
C GLU A 153 -4.80 -4.24 -1.64
N TYR A 154 -6.13 -4.39 -1.68
CA TYR A 154 -6.85 -4.92 -2.82
C TYR A 154 -8.04 -4.03 -3.15
N SER A 155 -7.86 -3.11 -4.11
CA SER A 155 -8.90 -2.23 -4.62
C SER A 155 -9.91 -3.03 -5.43
N MET A 156 -11.17 -3.04 -5.00
CA MET A 156 -12.26 -3.82 -5.62
C MET A 156 -12.86 -3.06 -6.79
N VAL A 157 -12.63 -3.56 -8.00
CA VAL A 157 -13.08 -2.96 -9.26
C VAL A 157 -14.11 -3.89 -9.92
N ARG A 158 -15.31 -3.35 -10.16
CA ARG A 158 -16.42 -4.10 -10.74
C ARG A 158 -16.06 -4.74 -12.09
N GLY A 159 -16.26 -6.06 -12.18
CA GLY A 159 -16.06 -6.84 -13.41
C GLY A 159 -14.59 -6.99 -13.83
N VAL A 160 -13.65 -6.53 -13.03
CA VAL A 160 -12.20 -6.64 -13.32
C VAL A 160 -11.53 -7.65 -12.41
N ASN A 161 -11.55 -7.42 -11.09
CA ASN A 161 -10.83 -8.23 -10.11
C ASN A 161 -11.70 -8.74 -8.96
N ASP A 162 -13.02 -8.62 -9.06
CA ASP A 162 -13.99 -8.86 -8.00
C ASP A 162 -14.75 -10.20 -8.11
N SER A 163 -14.26 -11.11 -8.96
CA SER A 163 -14.88 -12.43 -9.15
C SER A 163 -14.42 -13.45 -8.10
N ASP A 164 -15.21 -14.53 -7.92
CA ASP A 164 -14.82 -15.67 -7.07
C ASP A 164 -13.54 -16.36 -7.55
N ALA A 165 -13.26 -16.34 -8.86
CA ALA A 165 -12.02 -16.83 -9.42
C ALA A 165 -10.81 -15.98 -8.95
N CYS A 166 -10.96 -14.65 -8.95
CA CYS A 166 -9.94 -13.74 -8.42
C CYS A 166 -9.69 -13.97 -6.92
N ALA A 167 -10.74 -14.20 -6.12
CA ALA A 167 -10.59 -14.52 -4.70
C ALA A 167 -9.78 -15.81 -4.47
N LYS A 168 -10.06 -16.85 -5.26
CA LYS A 168 -9.31 -18.12 -5.20
C LYS A 168 -7.85 -17.95 -5.61
N GLN A 169 -7.58 -17.22 -6.68
CA GLN A 169 -6.22 -16.94 -7.15
C GLN A 169 -5.44 -16.13 -6.09
N LEU A 170 -6.06 -15.09 -5.52
CA LEU A 170 -5.46 -14.27 -4.45
C LEU A 170 -5.11 -15.13 -3.23
N ALA A 171 -6.05 -15.96 -2.76
CA ALA A 171 -5.80 -16.86 -1.63
C ALA A 171 -4.65 -17.83 -1.89
N ASN A 172 -4.53 -18.37 -3.12
CA ASN A 172 -3.42 -19.24 -3.50
C ASN A 172 -2.09 -18.47 -3.53
N LEU A 173 -2.09 -17.25 -4.05
CA LEU A 173 -0.89 -16.41 -4.21
C LEU A 173 -0.23 -16.09 -2.86
N ILE A 174 -1.05 -15.80 -1.83
CA ILE A 174 -0.59 -15.40 -0.49
C ILE A 174 -0.56 -16.57 0.52
N ARG A 175 -0.80 -17.79 0.04
CA ARG A 175 -0.82 -18.99 0.91
C ARG A 175 0.47 -19.11 1.71
N GLY A 176 0.33 -19.39 3.02
CA GLY A 176 1.45 -19.62 3.93
C GLY A 176 2.17 -18.36 4.41
N MET A 177 1.75 -17.16 3.97
CA MET A 177 2.40 -15.91 4.37
C MET A 177 1.87 -15.33 5.69
N GLY A 178 0.76 -15.84 6.24
CA GLY A 178 0.12 -15.23 7.41
C GLY A 178 -0.29 -13.77 7.19
N ALA A 179 -0.45 -13.37 5.94
CA ALA A 179 -0.73 -12.00 5.54
C ALA A 179 -2.19 -11.60 5.83
N HIS A 180 -2.42 -10.30 5.84
CA HIS A 180 -3.75 -9.71 5.93
C HIS A 180 -4.11 -9.05 4.60
N VAL A 181 -5.38 -9.12 4.20
CA VAL A 181 -5.88 -8.45 2.99
C VAL A 181 -6.86 -7.35 3.38
N ASN A 182 -6.59 -6.12 2.93
CA ASN A 182 -7.51 -5.00 3.03
C ASN A 182 -8.28 -4.87 1.70
N LEU A 183 -9.57 -5.12 1.73
CA LEU A 183 -10.46 -4.91 0.59
C LEU A 183 -10.93 -3.45 0.58
N ILE A 184 -10.68 -2.75 -0.50
CA ILE A 184 -10.96 -1.32 -0.65
C ILE A 184 -11.93 -1.12 -1.81
N PRO A 185 -13.23 -0.87 -1.57
CA PRO A 185 -14.11 -0.37 -2.63
C PRO A 185 -13.51 0.92 -3.19
N ILE A 186 -13.26 0.97 -4.51
CA ILE A 186 -12.66 2.18 -5.10
C ILE A 186 -13.63 3.36 -5.04
N ASN A 187 -13.08 4.55 -4.86
CA ASN A 187 -13.83 5.78 -5.07
C ASN A 187 -13.89 6.11 -6.57
N PRO A 188 -14.98 6.71 -7.07
CA PRO A 188 -15.02 7.21 -8.43
C PRO A 188 -13.89 8.24 -8.66
N VAL A 189 -13.22 8.11 -9.79
CA VAL A 189 -12.21 9.08 -10.25
C VAL A 189 -12.62 9.54 -11.64
N ASP A 190 -12.73 10.85 -11.83
CA ASP A 190 -13.14 11.44 -13.10
C ASP A 190 -12.19 11.00 -14.23
N GLY A 191 -12.79 10.56 -15.34
CA GLY A 191 -12.05 10.04 -16.49
C GLY A 191 -11.52 8.60 -16.33
N SER A 192 -11.72 7.95 -15.18
CA SER A 192 -11.38 6.54 -14.99
C SER A 192 -12.44 5.62 -15.58
N PRO A 193 -12.04 4.54 -16.30
CA PRO A 193 -12.98 3.54 -16.78
C PRO A 193 -13.48 2.60 -15.66
N TYR A 194 -12.96 2.73 -14.46
CA TYR A 194 -13.21 1.81 -13.35
C TYR A 194 -14.36 2.28 -12.46
N SER A 195 -15.19 1.33 -12.03
CA SER A 195 -16.30 1.57 -11.11
C SER A 195 -16.20 0.67 -9.87
N ALA A 196 -16.76 1.15 -8.76
CA ALA A 196 -16.78 0.39 -7.53
C ALA A 196 -17.62 -0.88 -7.66
N THR A 197 -17.14 -1.95 -7.06
CA THR A 197 -17.91 -3.16 -6.79
C THR A 197 -19.00 -2.85 -5.77
N ASP A 198 -20.20 -3.44 -5.93
CA ASP A 198 -21.28 -3.27 -4.96
C ASP A 198 -20.99 -3.96 -3.63
N ALA A 199 -21.64 -3.48 -2.56
CA ALA A 199 -21.40 -3.95 -1.20
C ALA A 199 -21.71 -5.45 -1.00
N ALA A 200 -22.64 -6.01 -1.75
CA ALA A 200 -22.98 -7.44 -1.67
C ALA A 200 -21.84 -8.30 -2.23
N ASN A 201 -21.27 -7.89 -3.36
CA ASN A 201 -20.11 -8.57 -3.95
C ASN A 201 -18.85 -8.42 -3.12
N VAL A 202 -18.60 -7.25 -2.50
CA VAL A 202 -17.49 -7.06 -1.55
C VAL A 202 -17.59 -8.07 -0.39
N ARG A 203 -18.77 -8.22 0.20
CA ARG A 203 -18.99 -9.19 1.29
C ARG A 203 -18.80 -10.63 0.82
N ARG A 204 -19.31 -10.99 -0.36
CA ARG A 204 -19.13 -12.31 -0.94
C ARG A 204 -17.66 -12.62 -1.18
N PHE A 205 -16.90 -11.68 -1.72
CA PHE A 205 -15.48 -11.81 -1.96
C PHE A 205 -14.71 -11.99 -0.64
N GLN A 206 -15.03 -11.19 0.39
CA GLN A 206 -14.47 -11.33 1.74
C GLN A 206 -14.75 -12.72 2.31
N GLN A 207 -16.01 -13.16 2.34
CA GLN A 207 -16.39 -14.49 2.82
C GLN A 207 -15.68 -15.61 2.07
N LYS A 208 -15.47 -15.43 0.75
CA LYS A 208 -14.72 -16.37 -0.06
C LYS A 208 -13.25 -16.46 0.38
N LEU A 209 -12.58 -15.34 0.62
CA LEU A 209 -11.22 -15.31 1.15
C LEU A 209 -11.15 -15.97 2.53
N GLU A 210 -12.06 -15.64 3.43
CA GLU A 210 -12.12 -16.21 4.78
C GLU A 210 -12.33 -17.73 4.74
N SER A 211 -13.21 -18.24 3.85
CA SER A 211 -13.41 -19.68 3.65
C SER A 211 -12.18 -20.41 3.12
N LEU A 212 -11.23 -19.67 2.54
CA LEU A 212 -9.93 -20.19 2.06
C LEU A 212 -8.79 -19.94 3.06
N GLY A 213 -9.11 -19.51 4.29
CA GLY A 213 -8.15 -19.28 5.37
C GLY A 213 -7.38 -17.96 5.27
N VAL A 214 -7.86 -17.01 4.46
CA VAL A 214 -7.26 -15.69 4.35
C VAL A 214 -7.99 -14.68 5.24
N ASN A 215 -7.25 -14.01 6.10
CA ASN A 215 -7.80 -12.95 6.94
C ASN A 215 -8.00 -11.67 6.12
N ALA A 216 -9.24 -11.22 5.95
CA ALA A 216 -9.60 -10.09 5.11
C ALA A 216 -10.53 -9.11 5.85
N THR A 217 -10.27 -7.80 5.69
CA THR A 217 -11.16 -6.74 6.19
C THR A 217 -11.56 -5.80 5.07
N VAL A 218 -12.75 -5.23 5.17
CA VAL A 218 -13.23 -4.20 4.27
C VAL A 218 -12.94 -2.83 4.88
N ARG A 219 -12.15 -2.01 4.20
CA ARG A 219 -11.96 -0.61 4.56
C ARG A 219 -13.17 0.20 4.10
N ARG A 220 -13.62 1.10 4.97
CA ARG A 220 -14.68 2.08 4.66
C ARG A 220 -14.05 3.44 4.39
#